data_8328167e4572c9218c330179dec39f0a
#
_entry.id   8328167e4572c9218c330179dec39f0a
#
_cell.length_a   1.000
_cell.length_b   1.000
_cell.length_c   1.000
_cell.angle_alpha   90.00
_cell.angle_beta   90.00
_cell.angle_gamma   90.00
#
_symmetry.space_group_name_H-M   'P 1'
#
loop_
_entity.id
_entity.type
_entity.pdbx_description
1 polymer ?
#
loop_
_entity_poly.entity_id
_entity_poly.type
_entity_poly.pdbx_seq_one_letter_code
_entity_poly.pdbx_strand_id
1 'polypeptide(L)'
;MAMPSSFSRGGFVFVRRIVTRPVDAELEDHDSMDPETFRQMDEAGRFALSWDAHNLRYALPLSVDTDLALGKTVVANVSRHVVAEARDKYPSCAVLLITAEISCRAERLVRRGRENPDQITARLARESAPVPPGVTPIIIDNSGLLAIGVTAFVMALRTIAAQE
;
A
#
# COMPACT_ATOMS: atom_id res chain seq x y z
N MET A 1 15.12 -7.44 -2.14
CA MET A 1 16.00 -6.67 -1.23
C MET A 1 15.51 -6.93 0.18
N ALA A 2 16.24 -7.72 0.95
CA ALA A 2 15.84 -8.11 2.30
C ALA A 2 15.89 -6.88 3.23
N MET A 3 14.82 -6.65 4.00
CA MET A 3 14.77 -5.60 5.02
C MET A 3 15.75 -5.94 6.15
N PRO A 4 16.48 -4.96 6.70
CA PRO A 4 17.41 -5.22 7.80
C PRO A 4 16.66 -5.64 9.06
N SER A 5 17.19 -6.65 9.75
CA SER A 5 16.66 -7.35 10.92
C SER A 5 16.67 -6.55 12.25
N SER A 6 16.68 -5.21 12.22
CA SER A 6 16.81 -4.37 13.42
C SER A 6 15.52 -3.69 13.89
N PHE A 7 14.34 -4.22 13.53
CA PHE A 7 13.05 -3.70 13.95
C PHE A 7 12.42 -4.53 15.08
N SER A 8 13.10 -4.70 16.19
CA SER A 8 12.60 -5.49 17.33
C SER A 8 12.44 -4.68 18.58
N ARG A 9 11.25 -4.08 18.72
CA ARG A 9 10.42 -3.91 19.93
C ARG A 9 9.07 -3.36 19.50
N GLY A 10 8.04 -4.20 19.44
CA GLY A 10 6.77 -3.94 18.79
C GLY A 10 6.89 -4.16 17.28
N GLY A 11 7.09 -5.40 16.83
CA GLY A 11 7.52 -5.71 15.46
C GLY A 11 6.61 -5.12 14.37
N PHE A 12 7.21 -4.50 13.36
CA PHE A 12 6.50 -4.10 12.15
C PHE A 12 6.13 -5.34 11.30
N VAL A 13 4.88 -5.39 10.89
CA VAL A 13 4.36 -6.41 9.96
C VAL A 13 4.03 -5.73 8.64
N PHE A 14 4.76 -6.09 7.58
CA PHE A 14 4.45 -5.63 6.22
C PHE A 14 3.50 -6.65 5.58
N VAL A 15 2.27 -6.21 5.33
CA VAL A 15 1.20 -7.08 4.84
C VAL A 15 1.36 -7.32 3.35
N ARG A 16 1.34 -8.60 2.94
CA ARG A 16 1.17 -8.97 1.54
C ARG A 16 -0.32 -8.87 1.18
N ARG A 17 -0.61 -8.11 0.12
CA ARG A 17 -1.97 -8.01 -0.41
C ARG A 17 -2.35 -9.27 -1.17
N ILE A 18 -3.63 -9.62 -1.13
CA ILE A 18 -4.22 -10.63 -2.01
C ILE A 18 -4.73 -9.90 -3.24
N VAL A 19 -4.42 -10.42 -4.44
CA VAL A 19 -4.79 -9.77 -5.72
C VAL A 19 -5.31 -10.81 -6.71
N THR A 20 -6.37 -10.46 -7.45
CA THR A 20 -6.94 -11.34 -8.51
C THR A 20 -6.15 -11.25 -9.81
N ARG A 21 -4.83 -11.40 -9.74
CA ARG A 21 -3.95 -11.53 -10.92
C ARG A 21 -2.90 -12.61 -10.67
N PRO A 22 -2.33 -13.22 -11.74
CA PRO A 22 -1.22 -14.15 -11.60
C PRO A 22 -0.03 -13.51 -10.86
N VAL A 23 0.73 -14.33 -10.13
CA VAL A 23 1.98 -13.90 -9.48
C VAL A 23 2.95 -13.41 -10.53
N ASP A 24 3.46 -12.20 -10.37
CA ASP A 24 4.53 -11.64 -11.17
C ASP A 24 5.66 -11.22 -10.21
N ALA A 25 6.67 -12.07 -10.12
CA ALA A 25 7.78 -11.91 -9.17
C ALA A 25 8.61 -10.63 -9.39
N GLU A 26 8.49 -9.99 -10.57
CA GLU A 26 9.24 -8.77 -10.88
C GLU A 26 8.53 -7.49 -10.42
N LEU A 27 7.24 -7.56 -10.04
CA LEU A 27 6.43 -6.37 -9.81
C LEU A 27 6.28 -6.00 -8.35
N GLU A 28 5.68 -6.88 -7.61
CA GLU A 28 5.26 -6.63 -6.25
C GLU A 28 5.03 -7.96 -5.54
N ASP A 29 5.50 -8.04 -4.32
CA ASP A 29 5.25 -9.19 -3.46
C ASP A 29 3.77 -9.19 -3.03
N HIS A 30 2.96 -10.06 -3.63
CA HIS A 30 1.54 -10.24 -3.33
C HIS A 30 1.15 -11.72 -3.42
N ASP A 31 0.06 -12.06 -2.77
CA ASP A 31 -0.58 -13.37 -2.90
C ASP A 31 -1.61 -13.32 -4.02
N SER A 32 -1.58 -14.30 -4.92
CA SER A 32 -2.54 -14.40 -6.01
C SER A 32 -3.73 -15.25 -5.61
N MET A 33 -4.92 -14.84 -6.07
CA MET A 33 -6.15 -15.59 -5.89
C MET A 33 -6.97 -15.52 -7.17
N ASP A 34 -7.64 -16.58 -7.55
CA ASP A 34 -8.58 -16.54 -8.66
C ASP A 34 -9.82 -15.71 -8.32
N PRO A 35 -10.46 -15.07 -9.31
CA PRO A 35 -11.57 -14.14 -9.06
C PRO A 35 -12.77 -14.77 -8.37
N GLU A 36 -13.06 -16.05 -8.61
CA GLU A 36 -14.22 -16.72 -8.03
C GLU A 36 -14.00 -17.04 -6.56
N THR A 37 -12.83 -17.60 -6.22
CA THR A 37 -12.42 -17.84 -4.81
C THR A 37 -12.40 -16.52 -4.05
N PHE A 38 -11.86 -15.44 -4.67
CA PHE A 38 -11.85 -14.13 -4.03
C PHE A 38 -13.28 -13.65 -3.70
N ARG A 39 -14.21 -13.76 -4.65
CA ARG A 39 -15.61 -13.36 -4.46
C ARG A 39 -16.25 -14.11 -3.29
N GLN A 40 -16.07 -15.43 -3.24
CA GLN A 40 -16.61 -16.27 -2.17
C GLN A 40 -16.04 -15.91 -0.79
N MET A 41 -14.73 -15.64 -0.72
CA MET A 41 -14.09 -15.23 0.53
C MET A 41 -14.52 -13.84 0.98
N ASP A 42 -14.72 -12.92 0.05
CA ASP A 42 -15.17 -11.56 0.32
C ASP A 42 -16.61 -11.55 0.85
N GLU A 43 -17.53 -12.26 0.17
CA GLU A 43 -18.91 -12.45 0.62
C GLU A 43 -19.02 -13.14 1.99
N ALA A 44 -18.06 -14.01 2.32
CA ALA A 44 -17.96 -14.67 3.62
C ALA A 44 -17.24 -13.82 4.70
N GLY A 45 -16.86 -12.55 4.40
CA GLY A 45 -16.17 -11.65 5.33
C GLY A 45 -14.80 -12.15 5.76
N ARG A 46 -14.06 -12.83 4.84
CA ARG A 46 -12.76 -13.45 5.13
C ARG A 46 -11.57 -12.52 4.88
N PHE A 47 -11.81 -11.24 4.64
CA PHE A 47 -10.78 -10.22 4.48
C PHE A 47 -10.90 -9.13 5.54
N ALA A 48 -9.78 -8.55 5.92
CA ALA A 48 -9.75 -7.38 6.79
C ALA A 48 -10.26 -6.12 6.07
N LEU A 49 -9.88 -5.96 4.80
CA LEU A 49 -10.36 -4.94 3.86
C LEU A 49 -10.33 -5.53 2.46
N SER A 50 -11.25 -5.12 1.59
CA SER A 50 -11.23 -5.46 0.16
C SER A 50 -11.61 -4.26 -0.69
N TRP A 51 -11.12 -4.21 -1.94
CA TRP A 51 -11.45 -3.11 -2.86
C TRP A 51 -11.16 -3.48 -4.31
N ASP A 52 -11.82 -2.75 -5.21
CA ASP A 52 -11.59 -2.84 -6.65
C ASP A 52 -10.65 -1.71 -7.11
N ALA A 53 -9.66 -2.04 -7.91
CA ALA A 53 -8.81 -1.07 -8.60
C ALA A 53 -8.18 -1.69 -9.86
N HIS A 54 -8.05 -0.90 -10.93
CA HIS A 54 -7.38 -1.32 -12.17
C HIS A 54 -7.93 -2.61 -12.80
N ASN A 55 -9.25 -2.83 -12.73
CA ASN A 55 -9.94 -4.04 -13.17
C ASN A 55 -9.51 -5.32 -12.43
N LEU A 56 -8.96 -5.16 -11.24
CA LEU A 56 -8.55 -6.23 -10.33
C LEU A 56 -9.20 -6.01 -8.98
N ARG A 57 -9.33 -7.09 -8.21
CA ARG A 57 -9.73 -7.05 -6.81
C ARG A 57 -8.51 -7.22 -5.91
N TYR A 58 -8.51 -6.51 -4.81
CA TYR A 58 -7.46 -6.50 -3.81
C TYR A 58 -8.04 -6.73 -2.44
N ALA A 59 -7.29 -7.39 -1.55
CA ALA A 59 -7.68 -7.52 -0.16
C ALA A 59 -6.47 -7.51 0.78
N LEU A 60 -6.74 -7.17 2.03
CA LEU A 60 -5.88 -7.44 3.17
C LEU A 60 -6.41 -8.67 3.91
N PRO A 61 -5.54 -9.64 4.27
CA PRO A 61 -5.96 -10.84 4.99
C PRO A 61 -6.41 -10.53 6.42
N LEU A 62 -7.25 -11.36 7.01
CA LEU A 62 -7.71 -11.23 8.41
C LEU A 62 -6.57 -11.29 9.45
N SER A 63 -5.38 -11.77 9.07
CA SER A 63 -4.21 -11.72 9.95
C SER A 63 -3.84 -10.30 10.39
N VAL A 64 -4.24 -9.26 9.63
CA VAL A 64 -4.11 -7.85 10.04
C VAL A 64 -4.77 -7.61 11.39
N ASP A 65 -6.01 -8.07 11.57
CA ASP A 65 -6.75 -7.89 12.82
C ASP A 65 -6.05 -8.62 13.99
N THR A 66 -5.51 -9.81 13.71
CA THR A 66 -4.75 -10.60 14.71
C THR A 66 -3.45 -9.92 15.09
N ASP A 67 -2.70 -9.42 14.12
CA ASP A 67 -1.42 -8.74 14.37
C ASP A 67 -1.61 -7.44 15.15
N LEU A 68 -2.66 -6.67 14.84
CA LEU A 68 -3.04 -5.47 15.61
C LEU A 68 -3.44 -5.82 17.04
N ALA A 69 -4.24 -6.90 17.25
CA ALA A 69 -4.62 -7.36 18.58
C ALA A 69 -3.42 -7.82 19.42
N LEU A 70 -2.33 -8.24 18.79
CA LEU A 70 -1.05 -8.58 19.42
C LEU A 70 -0.16 -7.35 19.69
N GLY A 71 -0.64 -6.12 19.44
CA GLY A 71 0.13 -4.88 19.64
C GLY A 71 1.24 -4.68 18.62
N LYS A 72 1.14 -5.26 17.42
CA LYS A 72 2.12 -5.05 16.35
C LYS A 72 1.73 -3.83 15.50
N THR A 73 2.72 -3.11 15.00
CA THR A 73 2.50 -2.06 14.00
C THR A 73 2.37 -2.69 12.61
N VAL A 74 1.17 -2.65 12.04
CA VAL A 74 0.88 -3.23 10.73
C VAL A 74 1.03 -2.18 9.64
N VAL A 75 1.81 -2.49 8.59
CA VAL A 75 2.04 -1.63 7.43
C VAL A 75 1.43 -2.28 6.19
N ALA A 76 0.45 -1.62 5.60
CA ALA A 76 -0.24 -2.10 4.41
C ALA A 76 -0.23 -1.06 3.29
N ASN A 77 -0.05 -1.52 2.04
CA ASN A 77 -0.22 -0.69 0.86
C ASN A 77 -1.65 -0.81 0.36
N VAL A 78 -2.40 0.29 0.36
CA VAL A 78 -3.80 0.31 -0.06
C VAL A 78 -4.07 1.39 -1.11
N SER A 79 -5.19 1.30 -1.81
CA SER A 79 -5.69 2.36 -2.68
C SER A 79 -6.19 3.55 -1.84
N ARG A 80 -6.05 4.77 -2.37
CA ARG A 80 -6.59 5.96 -1.70
C ARG A 80 -8.10 5.90 -1.45
N HIS A 81 -8.83 5.18 -2.29
CA HIS A 81 -10.28 4.99 -2.14
C HIS A 81 -10.66 4.23 -0.87
N VAL A 82 -9.77 3.37 -0.37
CA VAL A 82 -10.00 2.52 0.82
C VAL A 82 -9.58 3.21 2.12
N VAL A 83 -8.88 4.34 2.03
CA VAL A 83 -8.32 5.02 3.21
C VAL A 83 -9.41 5.45 4.20
N ALA A 84 -10.56 5.90 3.71
CA ALA A 84 -11.68 6.27 4.57
C ALA A 84 -12.19 5.05 5.35
N GLU A 85 -12.50 3.96 4.66
CA GLU A 85 -12.95 2.69 5.25
C GLU A 85 -11.91 2.11 6.21
N ALA A 86 -10.62 2.14 5.83
CA ALA A 86 -9.54 1.68 6.69
C ALA A 86 -9.48 2.47 8.01
N ARG A 87 -9.71 3.78 7.98
CA ARG A 87 -9.73 4.61 9.18
C ARG A 87 -10.98 4.42 10.02
N ASP A 88 -12.11 4.16 9.40
CA ASP A 88 -13.35 3.84 10.13
C ASP A 88 -13.19 2.51 10.87
N LYS A 89 -12.57 1.52 10.25
CA LYS A 89 -12.29 0.22 10.87
C LYS A 89 -11.15 0.28 11.89
N TYR A 90 -10.10 1.06 11.62
CA TYR A 90 -8.88 1.19 12.43
C TYR A 90 -8.64 2.66 12.80
N PRO A 91 -9.25 3.18 13.88
CA PRO A 91 -9.18 4.62 14.22
C PRO A 91 -7.75 5.16 14.44
N SER A 92 -6.82 4.32 14.92
CA SER A 92 -5.39 4.68 15.08
C SER A 92 -4.61 4.66 13.75
N CYS A 93 -5.25 4.38 12.62
CA CYS A 93 -4.56 4.27 11.33
C CYS A 93 -3.93 5.60 10.91
N ALA A 94 -2.61 5.62 10.79
CA ALA A 94 -1.84 6.71 10.18
C ALA A 94 -1.71 6.49 8.67
N VAL A 95 -1.79 7.55 7.90
CA VAL A 95 -1.68 7.51 6.43
C VAL A 95 -0.37 8.11 5.99
N LEU A 96 0.50 7.30 5.35
CA LEU A 96 1.71 7.76 4.71
C LEU A 96 1.47 7.89 3.21
N LEU A 97 1.54 9.12 2.69
CA LEU A 97 1.38 9.40 1.27
C LEU A 97 2.76 9.52 0.62
N ILE A 98 3.16 8.47 -0.10
CA ILE A 98 4.40 8.49 -0.88
C ILE A 98 4.12 9.20 -2.20
N THR A 99 4.82 10.30 -2.44
CA THR A 99 4.71 11.10 -3.65
C THR A 99 6.00 11.10 -4.45
N ALA A 100 5.94 11.50 -5.70
CA ALA A 100 7.09 11.87 -6.50
C ALA A 100 6.65 12.87 -7.56
N GLU A 101 7.54 13.75 -8.01
CA GLU A 101 7.28 14.67 -9.11
C GLU A 101 6.80 13.92 -10.36
N ILE A 102 5.94 14.58 -11.14
CA ILE A 102 5.33 13.98 -12.34
C ILE A 102 6.41 13.52 -13.33
N SER A 103 7.44 14.35 -13.54
CA SER A 103 8.60 14.03 -14.38
C SER A 103 9.29 12.74 -13.95
N CYS A 104 9.61 12.60 -12.64
CA CYS A 104 10.22 11.40 -12.10
C CYS A 104 9.34 10.17 -12.24
N ARG A 105 8.02 10.32 -12.06
CA ARG A 105 7.07 9.22 -12.26
C ARG A 105 7.01 8.79 -13.72
N ALA A 106 6.95 9.76 -14.65
CA ALA A 106 6.96 9.49 -16.08
C ALA A 106 8.23 8.73 -16.51
N GLU A 107 9.41 9.20 -16.10
CA GLU A 107 10.68 8.53 -16.39
C GLU A 107 10.74 7.10 -15.85
N ARG A 108 10.24 6.87 -14.62
CA ARG A 108 10.19 5.53 -14.03
C ARG A 108 9.25 4.60 -14.77
N LEU A 109 8.10 5.09 -15.28
CA LEU A 109 7.17 4.32 -16.08
C LEU A 109 7.79 3.96 -17.44
N VAL A 110 8.42 4.93 -18.13
CA VAL A 110 9.14 4.69 -19.40
C VAL A 110 10.23 3.63 -19.19
N ARG A 111 11.03 3.72 -18.13
CA ARG A 111 12.12 2.76 -17.84
C ARG A 111 11.61 1.35 -17.61
N ARG A 112 10.38 1.19 -17.09
CA ARG A 112 9.76 -0.14 -16.92
C ARG A 112 9.35 -0.77 -18.25
N GLY A 113 9.18 0.02 -19.32
CA GLY A 113 8.94 -0.48 -20.67
C GLY A 113 7.65 -1.26 -20.92
N ARG A 114 6.65 -1.12 -20.03
CA ARG A 114 5.41 -1.93 -20.06
C ARG A 114 4.21 -1.19 -20.62
N GLU A 115 4.30 0.12 -20.75
CA GLU A 115 3.20 1.00 -21.13
C GLU A 115 3.65 1.88 -22.30
N ASN A 116 2.74 2.12 -23.24
CA ASN A 116 2.98 3.09 -24.31
C ASN A 116 2.79 4.54 -23.78
N PRO A 117 3.21 5.58 -24.51
CA PRO A 117 3.12 6.98 -24.07
C PRO A 117 1.72 7.42 -23.67
N ASP A 118 0.67 6.97 -24.39
CA ASP A 118 -0.72 7.32 -24.09
C ASP A 118 -1.19 6.69 -22.78
N GLN A 119 -0.81 5.45 -22.52
CA GLN A 119 -1.07 4.74 -21.27
C GLN A 119 -0.37 5.41 -20.09
N ILE A 120 0.89 5.86 -20.27
CA ILE A 120 1.64 6.60 -19.26
C ILE A 120 0.93 7.91 -18.93
N THR A 121 0.52 8.68 -19.94
CA THR A 121 -0.19 9.95 -19.77
C THR A 121 -1.51 9.73 -19.03
N ALA A 122 -2.31 8.76 -19.44
CA ALA A 122 -3.58 8.41 -18.80
C ALA A 122 -3.38 7.94 -17.34
N ARG A 123 -2.29 7.23 -17.05
CA ARG A 123 -1.95 6.78 -15.71
C ARG A 123 -1.56 7.95 -14.81
N LEU A 124 -0.68 8.83 -15.28
CA LEU A 124 -0.26 10.02 -14.52
C LEU A 124 -1.46 10.94 -14.20
N ALA A 125 -2.40 11.09 -15.12
CA ALA A 125 -3.63 11.86 -14.88
C ALA A 125 -4.53 11.22 -13.82
N ARG A 126 -4.66 9.88 -13.79
CA ARG A 126 -5.49 9.15 -12.81
C ARG A 126 -4.89 9.12 -11.40
N GLU A 127 -3.57 9.13 -11.28
CA GLU A 127 -2.88 9.10 -9.98
C GLU A 127 -3.02 10.42 -9.18
N SER A 128 -3.72 11.40 -9.72
CA SER A 128 -3.99 12.69 -9.09
C SER A 128 -5.17 12.67 -8.10
N ALA A 129 -5.78 11.51 -7.83
CA ALA A 129 -6.89 11.42 -6.88
C ALA A 129 -6.46 11.96 -5.50
N PRO A 130 -7.20 12.89 -4.91
CA PRO A 130 -6.87 13.44 -3.60
C PRO A 130 -7.00 12.37 -2.51
N VAL A 131 -6.32 12.60 -1.39
CA VAL A 131 -6.58 11.86 -0.15
C VAL A 131 -7.99 12.24 0.32
N PRO A 132 -8.78 11.31 0.90
CA PRO A 132 -10.12 11.60 1.36
C PRO A 132 -10.19 12.80 2.32
N PRO A 133 -11.28 13.59 2.30
CA PRO A 133 -11.48 14.68 3.25
C PRO A 133 -11.32 14.22 4.71
N GLY A 134 -10.76 15.07 5.56
CA GLY A 134 -10.54 14.75 6.99
C GLY A 134 -9.33 13.86 7.27
N VAL A 135 -8.56 13.47 6.25
CA VAL A 135 -7.30 12.73 6.41
C VAL A 135 -6.12 13.68 6.23
N THR A 136 -5.28 13.79 7.24
CA THR A 136 -3.99 14.49 7.15
C THR A 136 -2.88 13.47 6.98
N PRO A 137 -2.36 13.25 5.77
CA PRO A 137 -1.32 12.28 5.54
C PRO A 137 0.06 12.79 5.96
N ILE A 138 0.94 11.92 6.38
CA ILE A 138 2.38 12.17 6.42
C ILE A 138 2.91 12.03 4.99
N ILE A 139 3.43 13.11 4.42
CA ILE A 139 3.92 13.12 3.03
C ILE A 139 5.38 12.70 3.01
N ILE A 140 5.68 11.73 2.15
CA ILE A 140 7.05 11.26 1.88
C ILE A 140 7.36 11.51 0.41
N ASP A 141 8.26 12.44 0.16
CA ASP A 141 8.74 12.70 -1.20
C ASP A 141 9.79 11.65 -1.61
N ASN A 142 9.51 10.98 -2.72
CA ASN A 142 10.37 9.99 -3.35
C ASN A 142 10.81 10.44 -4.76
N SER A 143 10.95 11.74 -4.98
CA SER A 143 11.43 12.29 -6.26
C SER A 143 12.93 12.13 -6.44
N GLY A 144 13.69 12.15 -5.34
CA GLY A 144 15.14 12.05 -5.33
C GLY A 144 15.69 10.61 -5.27
N LEU A 145 16.82 10.45 -4.61
CA LEU A 145 17.45 9.15 -4.39
C LEU A 145 16.56 8.25 -3.53
N LEU A 146 16.38 7.01 -3.96
CA LEU A 146 15.56 6.03 -3.25
C LEU A 146 15.93 5.88 -1.76
N ALA A 147 17.22 5.94 -1.45
CA ALA A 147 17.71 5.84 -0.07
C ALA A 147 17.16 6.96 0.85
N ILE A 148 16.98 8.17 0.32
CA ILE A 148 16.40 9.30 1.07
C ILE A 148 14.93 9.04 1.35
N GLY A 149 14.16 8.63 0.36
CA GLY A 149 12.74 8.28 0.52
C GLY A 149 12.54 7.13 1.49
N VAL A 150 13.38 6.07 1.41
CA VAL A 150 13.36 4.95 2.35
C VAL A 150 13.68 5.40 3.78
N THR A 151 14.67 6.27 3.97
CA THR A 151 15.03 6.80 5.28
C THR A 151 13.86 7.59 5.88
N ALA A 152 13.25 8.49 5.11
CA ALA A 152 12.10 9.27 5.53
C ALA A 152 10.90 8.37 5.91
N PHE A 153 10.63 7.33 5.12
CA PHE A 153 9.59 6.34 5.40
C PHE A 153 9.84 5.61 6.72
N VAL A 154 11.06 5.10 6.92
CA VAL A 154 11.43 4.39 8.15
C VAL A 154 11.33 5.30 9.37
N MET A 155 11.76 6.56 9.27
CA MET A 155 11.63 7.54 10.36
C MET A 155 10.16 7.80 10.70
N ALA A 156 9.30 7.98 9.70
CA ALA A 156 7.87 8.16 9.90
C ALA A 156 7.23 6.95 10.61
N LEU A 157 7.55 5.72 10.18
CA LEU A 157 7.07 4.50 10.85
C LEU A 157 7.49 4.44 12.33
N ARG A 158 8.75 4.77 12.63
CA ARG A 158 9.25 4.78 14.02
C ARG A 158 8.54 5.83 14.87
N THR A 159 8.28 7.00 14.31
CA THR A 159 7.55 8.08 15.01
C THR A 159 6.12 7.64 15.33
N ILE A 160 5.42 7.00 14.38
CA ILE A 160 4.06 6.49 14.59
C ILE A 160 4.06 5.42 15.69
N ALA A 161 4.94 4.43 15.59
CA ALA A 161 5.01 3.33 16.57
C ALA A 161 5.44 3.78 17.99
N ALA A 162 5.99 4.97 18.15
CA ALA A 162 6.36 5.52 19.45
C ALA A 162 5.20 6.32 20.11
N GLN A 163 4.10 6.55 19.38
CA GLN A 163 2.93 7.28 19.87
C GLN A 163 1.80 6.35 20.36
N GLU A 164 1.95 5.06 20.14
CA GLU A 164 1.09 4.00 20.68
C GLU A 164 1.60 3.45 22.01
#